data_65a06da68ce3f42e166b50a65ba40018
#
_entry.id   65a06da68ce3f42e166b50a65ba40018
#
_cell.length_a   1.000
_cell.length_b   1.000
_cell.length_c   1.000
_cell.angle_alpha   90.00
_cell.angle_beta   90.00
_cell.angle_gamma   90.00
#
_symmetry.space_group_name_H-M   'P 1'
#
loop_
_entity.id
_entity.type
_entity.pdbx_description
1 polymer ?
#
loop_
_entity_poly.entity_id
_entity_poly.type
_entity_poly.pdbx_seq_one_letter_code
_entity_poly.pdbx_strand_id
1 'polypeptide(L)'
;MEITKTECKRCRGIYPDNLVLIDEICVYCRADEVEAIPEPQKLAAQKLEKEQLSAEAKAGQELAKRVLARKRLLPFVERFNPDYQAGWVHKDICQRLEKFSEQVANKESPRLMLFMPPRHGKSTLASIAFPAWHLGRHPEHEFISCSYSGSLAMSFSRKVRQLLREPVYKNVFEKSRLDKDSQSVESWQTTEGGGYVAAGVGGGITGKGAHVMVIDDPVKNREDAESDNNRDATWDW
;
A
#
# COMPACT_ATOMS: atom_id res chain seq x y z
N MET A 1 26.74 4.48 47.89
CA MET A 1 25.75 3.36 47.83
C MET A 1 26.48 2.14 48.37
N GLU A 2 26.14 1.68 49.55
CA GLU A 2 26.63 0.39 50.06
C GLU A 2 26.01 -0.73 49.26
N ILE A 3 26.84 -1.60 48.67
CA ILE A 3 26.38 -2.78 47.96
C ILE A 3 26.05 -3.81 49.04
N THR A 4 24.77 -4.10 49.24
CA THR A 4 24.30 -5.17 50.09
C THR A 4 24.72 -6.51 49.49
N LYS A 5 25.09 -7.47 50.37
CA LYS A 5 25.61 -8.78 49.98
C LYS A 5 24.84 -9.87 50.72
N THR A 6 24.43 -10.90 49.96
CA THR A 6 23.71 -12.05 50.52
C THR A 6 24.49 -13.34 50.34
N GLU A 7 24.44 -14.22 51.33
CA GLU A 7 25.05 -15.56 51.32
C GLU A 7 24.19 -16.53 50.53
N CYS A 8 24.80 -17.27 49.59
CA CYS A 8 24.10 -18.34 48.86
C CYS A 8 23.90 -19.56 49.73
N LYS A 9 22.67 -20.04 49.88
CA LYS A 9 22.35 -21.23 50.69
C LYS A 9 23.01 -22.53 50.20
N ARG A 10 23.40 -22.61 48.96
CA ARG A 10 23.97 -23.83 48.36
C ARG A 10 25.50 -23.90 48.47
N CYS A 11 26.21 -22.86 48.02
CA CYS A 11 27.67 -22.86 48.00
C CYS A 11 28.32 -22.09 49.17
N ARG A 12 27.53 -21.40 50.02
CA ARG A 12 27.99 -20.56 51.14
C ARG A 12 28.84 -19.37 50.71
N GLY A 13 28.90 -19.07 49.41
CA GLY A 13 29.56 -17.85 48.89
C GLY A 13 28.75 -16.59 49.14
N ILE A 14 29.44 -15.49 49.41
CA ILE A 14 28.81 -14.17 49.64
C ILE A 14 28.87 -13.40 48.30
N TYR A 15 27.72 -13.02 47.79
CA TYR A 15 27.55 -12.32 46.50
C TYR A 15 26.76 -11.02 46.67
N PRO A 16 26.93 -10.05 45.77
CA PRO A 16 26.02 -8.92 45.69
C PRO A 16 24.57 -9.37 45.46
N ASP A 17 23.60 -8.66 46.03
CA ASP A 17 22.17 -9.08 46.01
C ASP A 17 21.61 -9.24 44.59
N ASN A 18 22.16 -8.55 43.59
CA ASN A 18 21.78 -8.71 42.20
C ASN A 18 22.24 -10.06 41.56
N LEU A 19 23.12 -10.79 42.24
CA LEU A 19 23.59 -12.14 41.83
C LEU A 19 23.02 -13.27 42.68
N VAL A 20 22.14 -12.95 43.63
CA VAL A 20 21.43 -13.92 44.49
C VAL A 20 19.94 -13.79 44.19
N LEU A 21 19.31 -14.89 43.84
CA LEU A 21 17.90 -14.93 43.46
C LEU A 21 16.99 -15.01 44.68
N ILE A 22 15.67 -14.86 44.50
CA ILE A 22 14.63 -14.76 45.55
C ILE A 22 14.70 -15.90 46.56
N ASP A 23 15.17 -17.08 46.17
CA ASP A 23 15.33 -18.29 47.03
C ASP A 23 16.71 -18.38 47.70
N GLU A 24 17.49 -17.29 47.69
CA GLU A 24 18.84 -17.17 48.27
C GLU A 24 19.86 -18.15 47.66
N ILE A 25 19.70 -18.49 46.38
CA ILE A 25 20.64 -19.28 45.58
C ILE A 25 21.32 -18.34 44.54
N CYS A 26 22.66 -18.36 44.50
CA CYS A 26 23.36 -17.53 43.51
C CYS A 26 23.18 -18.02 42.09
N VAL A 27 23.35 -17.11 41.13
CA VAL A 27 23.19 -17.41 39.70
C VAL A 27 24.11 -18.55 39.22
N TYR A 28 25.28 -18.70 39.79
CA TYR A 28 26.21 -19.79 39.47
C TYR A 28 25.72 -21.17 39.93
N CYS A 29 25.16 -21.28 41.13
CA CYS A 29 24.59 -22.52 41.63
C CYS A 29 23.28 -22.90 40.91
N ARG A 30 22.56 -21.91 40.42
CA ARG A 30 21.36 -22.14 39.64
C ARG A 30 21.66 -22.48 38.17
N ALA A 31 22.80 -22.03 37.65
CA ALA A 31 23.25 -22.43 36.31
C ALA A 31 23.47 -23.96 36.25
N ASP A 32 23.94 -24.57 37.34
CA ASP A 32 24.07 -26.04 37.44
C ASP A 32 22.72 -26.76 37.44
N GLU A 33 21.65 -26.14 37.93
CA GLU A 33 20.28 -26.69 37.85
C GLU A 33 19.66 -26.56 36.43
N VAL A 34 20.07 -25.55 35.71
CA VAL A 34 19.64 -25.37 34.29
C VAL A 34 20.26 -26.46 33.40
N GLU A 35 21.44 -26.98 33.73
CA GLU A 35 22.02 -28.14 33.06
C GLU A 35 21.22 -29.43 33.27
N ALA A 36 20.39 -29.52 34.34
CA ALA A 36 19.54 -30.65 34.62
C ALA A 36 18.22 -30.73 33.84
N ILE A 37 17.93 -29.74 32.97
CA ILE A 37 16.76 -29.84 32.09
C ILE A 37 17.02 -30.95 31.06
N PRO A 38 16.13 -31.97 30.94
CA PRO A 38 16.29 -33.07 30.00
C PRO A 38 16.53 -32.54 28.58
N GLU A 39 17.47 -33.14 27.85
CA GLU A 39 17.83 -32.76 26.46
C GLU A 39 16.62 -32.53 25.56
N PRO A 40 15.55 -33.35 25.59
CA PRO A 40 14.35 -33.11 24.77
C PRO A 40 13.63 -31.80 25.07
N GLN A 41 13.64 -31.36 26.36
CA GLN A 41 13.00 -30.10 26.77
C GLN A 41 13.83 -28.89 26.39
N LYS A 42 15.15 -28.94 26.45
CA LYS A 42 16.06 -27.91 25.95
C LYS A 42 15.88 -27.75 24.43
N LEU A 43 15.81 -28.84 23.71
CA LEU A 43 15.61 -28.84 22.24
C LEU A 43 14.25 -28.27 21.84
N ALA A 44 13.20 -28.61 22.57
CA ALA A 44 11.86 -28.07 22.37
C ALA A 44 11.80 -26.56 22.63
N ALA A 45 12.43 -26.07 23.70
CA ALA A 45 12.51 -24.65 24.04
C ALA A 45 13.28 -23.86 22.95
N GLN A 46 14.43 -24.36 22.49
CA GLN A 46 15.20 -23.75 21.42
C GLN A 46 14.44 -23.72 20.07
N LYS A 47 13.66 -24.77 19.79
CA LYS A 47 12.84 -24.83 18.58
C LYS A 47 11.71 -23.80 18.64
N LEU A 48 11.02 -23.64 19.76
CA LEU A 48 9.99 -22.64 20.00
C LEU A 48 10.53 -21.22 19.87
N GLU A 49 11.68 -20.92 20.47
CA GLU A 49 12.34 -19.62 20.36
C GLU A 49 12.72 -19.30 18.92
N LYS A 50 13.26 -20.27 18.17
CA LYS A 50 13.60 -20.12 16.78
C LYS A 50 12.38 -19.90 15.87
N GLU A 51 11.25 -20.56 16.19
CA GLU A 51 9.98 -20.37 15.52
C GLU A 51 9.39 -18.97 15.81
N GLN A 52 9.48 -18.49 17.05
CA GLN A 52 9.03 -17.14 17.45
C GLN A 52 9.86 -16.06 16.76
N LEU A 53 11.19 -16.14 16.79
CA LEU A 53 12.09 -15.23 16.09
C LEU A 53 11.83 -15.22 14.58
N SER A 54 11.54 -16.39 13.99
CA SER A 54 11.17 -16.49 12.57
C SER A 54 9.81 -15.83 12.27
N ALA A 55 8.84 -15.95 13.17
CA ALA A 55 7.51 -15.33 13.04
C ALA A 55 7.59 -13.80 13.17
N GLU A 56 8.35 -13.29 14.13
CA GLU A 56 8.59 -11.86 14.33
C GLU A 56 9.32 -11.24 13.12
N ALA A 57 10.34 -11.91 12.60
CA ALA A 57 11.04 -11.46 11.40
C ALA A 57 10.12 -11.38 10.18
N LYS A 58 9.24 -12.37 9.98
CA LYS A 58 8.23 -12.36 8.91
C LYS A 58 7.21 -11.24 9.10
N ALA A 59 6.75 -11.01 10.32
CA ALA A 59 5.83 -9.92 10.63
C ALA A 59 6.48 -8.54 10.37
N GLY A 60 7.73 -8.36 10.75
CA GLY A 60 8.51 -7.16 10.47
C GLY A 60 8.69 -6.91 8.97
N GLN A 61 8.99 -7.95 8.19
CA GLN A 61 9.09 -7.85 6.73
C GLN A 61 7.76 -7.48 6.09
N GLU A 62 6.67 -8.07 6.54
CA GLU A 62 5.33 -7.76 6.03
C GLU A 62 4.95 -6.30 6.35
N LEU A 63 5.24 -5.82 7.56
CA LEU A 63 5.02 -4.43 7.93
C LEU A 63 5.84 -3.48 7.04
N ALA A 64 7.11 -3.77 6.81
CA ALA A 64 7.97 -2.98 5.94
C ALA A 64 7.42 -2.92 4.49
N LYS A 65 6.94 -4.06 3.94
CA LYS A 65 6.30 -4.11 2.63
C LYS A 65 5.02 -3.26 2.56
N ARG A 66 4.18 -3.26 3.61
CA ARG A 66 2.98 -2.39 3.69
C ARG A 66 3.35 -0.91 3.69
N VAL A 67 4.32 -0.54 4.52
CA VAL A 67 4.81 0.86 4.59
C VAL A 67 5.37 1.30 3.24
N LEU A 68 6.12 0.44 2.57
CA LEU A 68 6.69 0.75 1.26
C LEU A 68 5.60 0.90 0.18
N ALA A 69 4.62 -0.01 0.14
CA ALA A 69 3.48 0.08 -0.78
C ALA A 69 2.61 1.33 -0.52
N ARG A 70 2.48 1.78 0.72
CA ARG A 70 1.79 3.03 1.06
C ARG A 70 2.54 4.25 0.52
N LYS A 71 3.86 4.25 0.57
CA LYS A 71 4.70 5.39 0.18
C LYS A 71 5.02 5.44 -1.31
N ARG A 72 5.12 4.30 -1.97
CA ARG A 72 5.61 4.17 -3.35
C ARG A 72 4.63 3.41 -4.22
N LEU A 73 4.40 3.94 -5.43
CA LEU A 73 3.42 3.36 -6.36
C LEU A 73 3.87 2.01 -6.91
N LEU A 74 5.15 1.85 -7.29
CA LEU A 74 5.61 0.58 -7.84
C LEU A 74 5.53 -0.58 -6.84
N PRO A 75 5.99 -0.47 -5.59
CA PRO A 75 5.76 -1.49 -4.56
C PRO A 75 4.28 -1.78 -4.29
N PHE A 76 3.40 -0.79 -4.46
CA PHE A 76 1.96 -1.02 -4.42
C PHE A 76 1.51 -1.90 -5.60
N VAL A 77 1.94 -1.59 -6.83
CA VAL A 77 1.62 -2.40 -8.02
C VAL A 77 2.09 -3.85 -7.85
N GLU A 78 3.33 -4.05 -7.46
CA GLU A 78 3.95 -5.37 -7.25
C GLU A 78 3.23 -6.17 -6.14
N ARG A 79 2.69 -5.50 -5.13
CA ARG A 79 1.94 -6.15 -4.06
C ARG A 79 0.60 -6.73 -4.53
N PHE A 80 -0.07 -6.07 -5.46
CA PHE A 80 -1.36 -6.52 -6.02
C PHE A 80 -1.21 -7.36 -7.28
N ASN A 81 -0.06 -7.31 -7.90
CA ASN A 81 0.32 -8.13 -9.04
C ASN A 81 1.77 -8.63 -8.88
N PRO A 82 1.98 -9.72 -8.14
CA PRO A 82 3.32 -10.25 -7.86
C PRO A 82 4.12 -10.62 -9.12
N ASP A 83 3.45 -10.92 -10.22
CA ASP A 83 4.06 -11.26 -11.49
C ASP A 83 4.39 -10.02 -12.36
N TYR A 84 4.16 -8.81 -11.84
CA TYR A 84 4.40 -7.58 -12.58
C TYR A 84 5.90 -7.34 -12.82
N GLN A 85 6.29 -7.36 -14.08
CA GLN A 85 7.69 -7.15 -14.50
C GLN A 85 7.90 -5.67 -14.86
N ALA A 86 8.44 -4.91 -13.92
CA ALA A 86 8.71 -3.49 -14.10
C ALA A 86 10.05 -3.25 -14.82
N GLY A 87 10.01 -2.81 -16.07
CA GLY A 87 11.17 -2.23 -16.75
C GLY A 87 11.47 -0.81 -16.25
N TRP A 88 12.55 -0.22 -16.76
CA TRP A 88 12.98 1.13 -16.38
C TRP A 88 11.91 2.20 -16.62
N VAL A 89 11.18 2.11 -17.76
CA VAL A 89 10.11 3.05 -18.11
C VAL A 89 8.94 3.01 -17.11
N HIS A 90 8.59 1.83 -16.59
CA HIS A 90 7.54 1.68 -15.58
C HIS A 90 7.95 2.32 -14.25
N LYS A 91 9.24 2.20 -13.90
CA LYS A 91 9.81 2.85 -12.70
C LYS A 91 9.75 4.37 -12.82
N ASP A 92 10.12 4.93 -13.97
CA ASP A 92 10.06 6.37 -14.24
C ASP A 92 8.62 6.89 -14.18
N ILE A 93 7.67 6.19 -14.82
CA ILE A 93 6.24 6.55 -14.78
C ILE A 93 5.72 6.55 -13.33
N CYS A 94 6.02 5.52 -12.56
CA CYS A 94 5.60 5.47 -11.16
C CYS A 94 6.15 6.66 -10.35
N GLN A 95 7.42 7.01 -10.52
CA GLN A 95 8.02 8.17 -9.84
C GLN A 95 7.36 9.49 -10.25
N ARG A 96 7.04 9.67 -11.52
CA ARG A 96 6.33 10.87 -12.02
C ARG A 96 4.91 10.95 -11.44
N LEU A 97 4.18 9.84 -11.40
CA LEU A 97 2.84 9.77 -10.80
C LEU A 97 2.87 10.00 -9.29
N GLU A 98 3.90 9.51 -8.59
CA GLU A 98 4.12 9.81 -7.17
C GLU A 98 4.32 11.32 -6.95
N LYS A 99 5.22 11.94 -7.72
CA LYS A 99 5.45 13.39 -7.67
C LYS A 99 4.18 14.19 -8.01
N PHE A 100 3.44 13.75 -9.03
CA PHE A 100 2.15 14.35 -9.41
C PHE A 100 1.17 14.31 -8.22
N SER A 101 1.04 13.16 -7.55
CA SER A 101 0.18 13.01 -6.37
C SER A 101 0.58 13.95 -5.23
N GLU A 102 1.88 14.13 -4.98
CA GLU A 102 2.41 15.03 -3.97
C GLU A 102 2.12 16.50 -4.31
N GLN A 103 2.28 16.88 -5.56
CA GLN A 103 1.97 18.23 -6.04
C GLN A 103 0.47 18.54 -5.88
N VAL A 104 -0.42 17.59 -6.23
CA VAL A 104 -1.87 17.76 -6.02
C VAL A 104 -2.19 17.93 -4.52
N ALA A 105 -1.59 17.13 -3.65
CA ALA A 105 -1.77 17.25 -2.20
C ALA A 105 -1.29 18.60 -1.66
N ASN A 106 -0.27 19.20 -2.28
CA ASN A 106 0.22 20.55 -2.00
C ASN A 106 -0.61 21.68 -2.65
N LYS A 107 -1.78 21.33 -3.24
CA LYS A 107 -2.67 22.27 -3.97
C LYS A 107 -2.04 22.90 -5.19
N GLU A 108 -1.06 22.23 -5.79
CA GLU A 108 -0.54 22.57 -7.11
C GLU A 108 -1.45 21.96 -8.19
N SER A 109 -1.35 22.49 -9.43
CA SER A 109 -2.10 22.01 -10.59
C SER A 109 -1.15 21.38 -11.61
N PRO A 110 -0.51 20.24 -11.31
CA PRO A 110 0.44 19.61 -12.21
C PRO A 110 -0.25 19.06 -13.46
N ARG A 111 0.49 18.98 -14.55
CA ARG A 111 0.07 18.35 -15.80
C ARG A 111 1.11 17.32 -16.22
N LEU A 112 0.66 16.13 -16.59
CA LEU A 112 1.52 15.02 -17.01
C LEU A 112 0.94 14.37 -18.27
N MET A 113 1.75 14.22 -19.30
CA MET A 113 1.41 13.47 -20.50
C MET A 113 2.26 12.19 -20.55
N LEU A 114 1.62 11.05 -20.79
CA LEU A 114 2.26 9.74 -20.90
C LEU A 114 2.03 9.17 -22.31
N PHE A 115 3.10 9.04 -23.08
CA PHE A 115 3.09 8.41 -24.38
C PHE A 115 3.78 7.06 -24.33
N MET A 116 3.03 6.01 -24.61
CA MET A 116 3.55 4.64 -24.63
C MET A 116 2.88 3.84 -25.74
N PRO A 117 3.58 2.87 -26.32
CA PRO A 117 2.96 1.91 -27.23
C PRO A 117 1.81 1.13 -26.54
N PRO A 118 0.83 0.64 -27.29
CA PRO A 118 -0.23 -0.20 -26.76
C PRO A 118 0.33 -1.43 -26.02
N ARG A 119 -0.39 -1.92 -25.01
CA ARG A 119 -0.05 -3.14 -24.23
C ARG A 119 1.25 -3.09 -23.43
N HIS A 120 1.81 -1.89 -23.18
CA HIS A 120 2.99 -1.68 -22.35
C HIS A 120 2.66 -1.18 -20.92
N GLY A 121 1.45 -1.42 -20.43
CA GLY A 121 1.10 -1.16 -19.02
C GLY A 121 0.67 0.28 -18.69
N LYS A 122 0.56 1.21 -19.67
CA LYS A 122 0.14 2.61 -19.43
C LYS A 122 -1.13 2.69 -18.60
N SER A 123 -2.24 2.11 -19.08
CA SER A 123 -3.53 2.15 -18.38
C SER A 123 -3.54 1.38 -17.07
N THR A 124 -2.74 0.30 -16.96
CA THR A 124 -2.57 -0.43 -15.70
C THR A 124 -1.98 0.47 -14.62
N LEU A 125 -0.97 1.28 -14.97
CA LEU A 125 -0.33 2.19 -14.02
C LEU A 125 -1.17 3.45 -13.81
N ALA A 126 -1.55 4.17 -14.89
CA ALA A 126 -2.14 5.50 -14.80
C ALA A 126 -3.66 5.48 -14.51
N SER A 127 -4.40 4.49 -15.03
CA SER A 127 -5.86 4.47 -14.95
C SER A 127 -6.42 3.46 -13.94
N ILE A 128 -5.57 2.57 -13.38
CA ILE A 128 -6.00 1.57 -12.40
C ILE A 128 -5.19 1.69 -11.10
N ALA A 129 -3.88 1.48 -11.14
CA ALA A 129 -3.05 1.43 -9.94
C ALA A 129 -2.90 2.82 -9.28
N PHE A 130 -2.63 3.86 -10.08
CA PHE A 130 -2.45 5.21 -9.58
C PHE A 130 -3.71 5.77 -8.89
N PRO A 131 -4.93 5.68 -9.47
CA PRO A 131 -6.13 6.12 -8.77
C PRO A 131 -6.35 5.38 -7.45
N ALA A 132 -6.17 4.06 -7.43
CA ALA A 132 -6.30 3.28 -6.20
C ALA A 132 -5.29 3.70 -5.13
N TRP A 133 -4.03 3.90 -5.53
CA TRP A 133 -2.96 4.31 -4.63
C TRP A 133 -3.13 5.76 -4.15
N HIS A 134 -3.52 6.68 -5.05
CA HIS A 134 -3.75 8.08 -4.71
C HIS A 134 -4.89 8.22 -3.70
N LEU A 135 -6.06 7.61 -3.97
CA LEU A 135 -7.20 7.60 -3.05
C LEU A 135 -6.94 6.79 -1.76
N GLY A 136 -5.96 5.90 -1.78
CA GLY A 136 -5.46 5.26 -0.57
C GLY A 136 -4.77 6.23 0.38
N ARG A 137 -4.00 7.16 -0.17
CA ARG A 137 -3.26 8.21 0.57
C ARG A 137 -4.11 9.42 0.89
N HIS A 138 -5.01 9.78 -0.01
CA HIS A 138 -5.87 10.96 0.05
C HIS A 138 -7.32 10.55 -0.21
N PRO A 139 -7.95 9.83 0.73
CA PRO A 139 -9.30 9.32 0.55
C PRO A 139 -10.38 10.41 0.49
N GLU A 140 -10.04 11.65 0.87
CA GLU A 140 -10.87 12.85 0.75
C GLU A 140 -10.83 13.49 -0.65
N HIS A 141 -9.92 13.07 -1.52
CA HIS A 141 -9.78 13.63 -2.86
C HIS A 141 -10.84 13.07 -3.83
N GLU A 142 -11.26 13.90 -4.77
CA GLU A 142 -12.14 13.53 -5.89
C GLU A 142 -11.31 13.23 -7.12
N PHE A 143 -11.62 12.13 -7.79
CA PHE A 143 -10.94 11.62 -8.97
C PHE A 143 -11.90 11.49 -10.15
N ILE A 144 -11.57 12.04 -11.30
CA ILE A 144 -12.31 11.85 -12.56
C ILE A 144 -11.44 11.03 -13.52
N SER A 145 -12.00 9.98 -14.09
CA SER A 145 -11.35 9.16 -15.11
C SER A 145 -12.18 9.16 -16.40
N CYS A 146 -11.57 9.63 -17.46
CA CYS A 146 -12.18 9.73 -18.77
C CYS A 146 -11.51 8.82 -19.80
N SER A 147 -12.27 8.37 -20.78
CA SER A 147 -11.77 7.64 -21.94
C SER A 147 -12.65 7.91 -23.15
N TYR A 148 -12.25 7.46 -24.35
CA TYR A 148 -13.09 7.62 -25.56
C TYR A 148 -14.51 7.06 -25.40
N SER A 149 -14.75 6.14 -24.50
CA SER A 149 -16.09 5.61 -24.20
C SER A 149 -16.35 5.44 -22.70
N GLY A 150 -17.60 5.67 -22.30
CA GLY A 150 -18.04 5.46 -20.93
C GLY A 150 -17.84 3.99 -20.48
N SER A 151 -18.02 3.02 -21.37
CA SER A 151 -17.84 1.60 -21.06
C SER A 151 -16.38 1.28 -20.68
N LEU A 152 -15.41 1.87 -21.35
CA LEU A 152 -13.98 1.70 -21.03
C LEU A 152 -13.64 2.41 -19.71
N ALA A 153 -14.07 3.64 -19.52
CA ALA A 153 -13.90 4.36 -18.25
C ALA A 153 -14.51 3.59 -17.05
N MET A 154 -15.72 3.07 -17.22
CA MET A 154 -16.38 2.21 -16.22
C MET A 154 -15.62 0.89 -15.97
N SER A 155 -14.92 0.35 -16.98
CA SER A 155 -14.09 -0.86 -16.78
C SER A 155 -12.89 -0.56 -15.87
N PHE A 156 -12.27 0.61 -16.00
CA PHE A 156 -11.22 1.07 -15.09
C PHE A 156 -11.77 1.31 -13.69
N SER A 157 -12.88 2.04 -13.56
CA SER A 157 -13.56 2.25 -12.28
C SER A 157 -13.84 0.95 -11.53
N ARG A 158 -14.34 -0.08 -12.25
CA ARG A 158 -14.62 -1.40 -11.67
C ARG A 158 -13.36 -2.05 -11.10
N LYS A 159 -12.23 -1.96 -11.81
CA LYS A 159 -10.94 -2.50 -11.36
C LYS A 159 -10.39 -1.74 -10.17
N VAL A 160 -10.43 -0.40 -10.20
CA VAL A 160 -10.03 0.44 -9.05
C VAL A 160 -10.86 0.09 -7.82
N ARG A 161 -12.19 0.06 -7.95
CA ARG A 161 -13.11 -0.29 -6.87
C ARG A 161 -12.87 -1.71 -6.33
N GLN A 162 -12.52 -2.66 -7.19
CA GLN A 162 -12.17 -4.02 -6.78
C GLN A 162 -10.91 -4.01 -5.90
N LEU A 163 -9.86 -3.28 -6.29
CA LEU A 163 -8.64 -3.12 -5.47
C LEU A 163 -8.97 -2.57 -4.09
N LEU A 164 -9.82 -1.53 -3.99
CA LEU A 164 -10.20 -0.94 -2.70
C LEU A 164 -10.95 -1.93 -1.77
N ARG A 165 -11.61 -2.93 -2.35
CA ARG A 165 -12.34 -3.97 -1.59
C ARG A 165 -11.43 -5.06 -1.03
N GLU A 166 -10.26 -5.24 -1.58
CA GLU A 166 -9.35 -6.32 -1.18
C GLU A 166 -8.83 -6.14 0.26
N PRO A 167 -8.76 -7.21 1.05
CA PRO A 167 -8.20 -7.17 2.41
C PRO A 167 -6.77 -6.63 2.42
N VAL A 168 -5.98 -6.95 1.39
CA VAL A 168 -4.59 -6.49 1.23
C VAL A 168 -4.54 -4.95 1.11
N TYR A 169 -5.47 -4.34 0.36
CA TYR A 169 -5.59 -2.89 0.25
C TYR A 169 -5.90 -2.25 1.61
N LYS A 170 -6.85 -2.81 2.34
CA LYS A 170 -7.26 -2.32 3.66
C LYS A 170 -6.12 -2.38 4.69
N ASN A 171 -5.20 -3.33 4.55
CA ASN A 171 -4.01 -3.42 5.38
C ASN A 171 -2.93 -2.38 5.00
N VAL A 172 -2.92 -1.92 3.75
CA VAL A 172 -2.01 -0.83 3.30
C VAL A 172 -2.59 0.53 3.65
N PHE A 173 -3.89 0.76 3.38
CA PHE A 173 -4.57 2.04 3.55
C PHE A 173 -5.75 1.89 4.52
N GLU A 174 -5.53 2.11 5.80
CA GLU A 174 -6.52 1.85 6.86
C GLU A 174 -7.73 2.80 6.81
N LYS A 175 -7.53 4.04 6.37
CA LYS A 175 -8.57 5.07 6.31
C LYS A 175 -9.39 5.03 5.02
N SER A 176 -8.81 4.55 3.91
CA SER A 176 -9.49 4.55 2.61
C SER A 176 -10.47 3.38 2.53
N ARG A 177 -11.76 3.68 2.59
CA ARG A 177 -12.87 2.71 2.51
C ARG A 177 -13.90 3.21 1.52
N LEU A 178 -14.56 2.28 0.82
CA LEU A 178 -15.73 2.60 0.00
C LEU A 178 -16.92 2.91 0.91
N ASP A 179 -17.62 3.98 0.60
CA ASP A 179 -18.93 4.26 1.20
C ASP A 179 -19.92 3.17 0.77
N LYS A 180 -20.76 2.73 1.71
CA LYS A 180 -21.74 1.66 1.46
C LYS A 180 -22.90 2.11 0.58
N ASP A 181 -23.26 3.38 0.67
CA ASP A 181 -24.43 3.94 0.02
C ASP A 181 -24.14 4.48 -1.40
N SER A 182 -22.86 4.67 -1.74
CA SER A 182 -22.42 5.20 -3.02
C SER A 182 -21.41 4.28 -3.71
N GLN A 183 -21.90 3.24 -4.41
CA GLN A 183 -21.05 2.21 -5.03
C GLN A 183 -21.42 1.87 -6.48
N SER A 184 -21.95 2.80 -7.25
CA SER A 184 -22.15 2.55 -8.68
C SER A 184 -20.81 2.41 -9.41
N VAL A 185 -20.80 1.76 -10.59
CA VAL A 185 -19.56 1.65 -11.38
C VAL A 185 -19.18 2.98 -12.00
N GLU A 186 -20.16 3.81 -12.29
CA GLU A 186 -19.99 5.13 -12.88
C GLU A 186 -19.49 6.15 -11.86
N SER A 187 -20.00 6.06 -10.62
CA SER A 187 -19.63 6.99 -9.56
C SER A 187 -19.69 6.29 -8.20
N TRP A 188 -18.66 6.43 -7.40
CA TRP A 188 -18.61 5.92 -6.03
C TRP A 188 -17.81 6.86 -5.13
N GLN A 189 -18.06 6.77 -3.84
CA GLN A 189 -17.45 7.62 -2.83
C GLN A 189 -16.63 6.80 -1.83
N THR A 190 -15.73 7.51 -1.16
CA THR A 190 -15.03 7.01 0.03
C THR A 190 -15.73 7.49 1.29
N THR A 191 -15.50 6.82 2.41
CA THR A 191 -16.01 7.25 3.73
C THR A 191 -15.45 8.59 4.21
N GLU A 192 -14.37 9.06 3.60
CA GLU A 192 -13.71 10.33 3.94
C GLU A 192 -14.17 11.51 3.06
N GLY A 193 -15.21 11.30 2.24
CA GLY A 193 -15.82 12.35 1.43
C GLY A 193 -15.21 12.56 0.05
N GLY A 194 -14.17 11.86 -0.31
CA GLY A 194 -13.67 11.83 -1.68
C GLY A 194 -14.44 10.82 -2.55
N GLY A 195 -14.00 10.64 -3.78
CA GLY A 195 -14.70 9.75 -4.68
C GLY A 195 -14.04 9.57 -6.05
N TYR A 196 -14.73 8.84 -6.90
CA TYR A 196 -14.29 8.53 -8.25
C TYR A 196 -15.48 8.60 -9.22
N VAL A 197 -15.28 9.28 -10.34
CA VAL A 197 -16.23 9.40 -11.42
C VAL A 197 -15.62 8.87 -12.70
N ALA A 198 -16.33 8.00 -13.41
CA ALA A 198 -15.97 7.48 -14.73
C ALA A 198 -16.86 8.09 -15.80
N ALA A 199 -16.29 8.67 -16.84
CA ALA A 199 -17.01 9.25 -17.96
C ALA A 199 -16.37 8.90 -19.30
N GLY A 200 -17.18 8.84 -20.35
CA GLY A 200 -16.69 8.87 -21.73
C GLY A 200 -16.53 10.30 -22.20
N VAL A 201 -15.73 10.52 -23.25
CA VAL A 201 -15.70 11.79 -23.99
C VAL A 201 -17.12 12.13 -24.44
N GLY A 202 -17.56 13.37 -24.28
CA GLY A 202 -18.95 13.79 -24.47
C GLY A 202 -19.88 13.46 -23.29
N GLY A 203 -19.41 12.73 -22.27
CA GLY A 203 -20.19 12.43 -21.07
C GLY A 203 -20.24 13.60 -20.10
N GLY A 204 -21.26 13.59 -19.22
CA GLY A 204 -21.53 14.66 -18.27
C GLY A 204 -20.55 14.68 -17.10
N ILE A 205 -19.49 15.49 -17.18
CA ILE A 205 -18.60 15.83 -16.07
C ILE A 205 -18.78 17.27 -15.60
N THR A 206 -19.61 18.04 -16.31
CA THR A 206 -19.91 19.43 -15.99
C THR A 206 -20.50 19.56 -14.58
N GLY A 207 -19.96 20.48 -13.79
CA GLY A 207 -20.36 20.67 -12.40
C GLY A 207 -19.75 19.71 -11.40
N LYS A 208 -18.87 18.77 -11.84
CA LYS A 208 -18.10 17.92 -10.94
C LYS A 208 -16.69 18.50 -10.74
N GLY A 209 -16.27 18.64 -9.48
CA GLY A 209 -14.90 18.98 -9.13
C GLY A 209 -14.00 17.74 -9.21
N ALA A 210 -12.69 17.96 -9.39
CA ALA A 210 -11.70 16.91 -9.23
C ALA A 210 -10.38 17.46 -8.73
N HIS A 211 -9.73 16.72 -7.82
CA HIS A 211 -8.34 16.94 -7.46
C HIS A 211 -7.40 16.33 -8.51
N VAL A 212 -7.82 15.21 -9.09
CA VAL A 212 -7.09 14.52 -10.15
C VAL A 212 -8.06 14.16 -11.28
N MET A 213 -7.66 14.49 -12.52
CA MET A 213 -8.32 14.01 -13.72
C MET A 213 -7.33 13.20 -14.56
N VAL A 214 -7.75 12.00 -14.96
CA VAL A 214 -7.02 11.15 -15.92
C VAL A 214 -7.85 11.01 -17.18
N ILE A 215 -7.25 11.33 -18.32
CA ILE A 215 -7.84 11.11 -19.64
C ILE A 215 -7.00 10.04 -20.33
N ASP A 216 -7.54 8.84 -20.47
CA ASP A 216 -6.85 7.69 -21.07
C ASP A 216 -7.46 7.36 -22.43
N ASP A 217 -6.65 7.55 -23.49
CA ASP A 217 -7.02 7.31 -24.88
C ASP A 217 -8.36 8.00 -25.26
N PRO A 218 -8.40 9.34 -25.34
CA PRO A 218 -9.64 10.09 -25.61
C PRO A 218 -10.19 9.86 -27.02
N VAL A 219 -9.37 9.37 -27.94
CA VAL A 219 -9.72 9.05 -29.34
C VAL A 219 -9.69 7.54 -29.54
N LYS A 220 -10.72 7.00 -30.17
CA LYS A 220 -10.96 5.55 -30.25
C LYS A 220 -10.03 4.84 -31.21
N ASN A 221 -9.88 5.39 -32.43
CA ASN A 221 -9.17 4.76 -33.53
C ASN A 221 -8.54 5.77 -34.46
N ARG A 222 -7.89 5.30 -35.54
CA ARG A 222 -7.23 6.15 -36.51
C ARG A 222 -8.21 6.99 -37.28
N GLU A 223 -9.37 6.48 -37.66
CA GLU A 223 -10.40 7.20 -38.40
C GLU A 223 -10.90 8.42 -37.61
N ASP A 224 -11.16 8.24 -36.31
CA ASP A 224 -11.54 9.34 -35.42
C ASP A 224 -10.39 10.34 -35.25
N ALA A 225 -9.15 9.87 -35.19
CA ALA A 225 -7.96 10.72 -35.06
C ALA A 225 -7.68 11.56 -36.33
N GLU A 226 -8.05 11.05 -37.51
CA GLU A 226 -7.89 11.74 -38.80
C GLU A 226 -9.10 12.64 -39.15
N SER A 227 -10.23 12.51 -38.43
CA SER A 227 -11.41 13.35 -38.59
C SER A 227 -11.28 14.67 -37.85
N ASP A 228 -11.28 15.79 -38.58
CA ASP A 228 -11.24 17.14 -37.99
C ASP A 228 -12.40 17.35 -37.01
N ASN A 229 -13.61 16.98 -37.39
CA ASN A 229 -14.81 17.13 -36.56
C ASN A 229 -14.70 16.35 -35.25
N ASN A 230 -14.16 15.13 -35.29
CA ASN A 230 -14.00 14.32 -34.07
C ASN A 230 -12.89 14.88 -33.15
N ARG A 231 -11.80 15.41 -33.73
CA ARG A 231 -10.74 16.07 -32.96
C ARG A 231 -11.25 17.34 -32.29
N ASP A 232 -11.95 18.18 -33.03
CA ASP A 232 -12.53 19.42 -32.52
C ASP A 232 -13.56 19.13 -31.42
N ALA A 233 -14.49 18.19 -31.64
CA ALA A 233 -15.47 17.78 -30.65
C ALA A 233 -14.83 17.17 -29.36
N THR A 234 -13.71 16.45 -29.55
CA THR A 234 -12.97 15.90 -28.40
C THR A 234 -12.21 16.98 -27.63
N TRP A 235 -11.72 18.00 -28.34
CA TRP A 235 -11.02 19.14 -27.75
C TRP A 235 -11.96 20.07 -27.00
N ASP A 236 -13.13 20.35 -27.57
CA ASP A 236 -14.13 21.25 -27.01
C ASP A 236 -14.83 20.67 -25.76
N TRP A 237 -14.82 19.35 -25.64
CA TRP A 237 -15.34 18.64 -24.43
C TRP A 237 -14.41 18.77 -23.25
#